data_81a71556d87b5fef371364b9d8df8bba
#
_entry.id   81a71556d87b5fef371364b9d8df8bba
#
_cell.length_a   1.000
_cell.length_b   1.000
_cell.length_c   1.000
_cell.angle_alpha   90.00
_cell.angle_beta   90.00
_cell.angle_gamma   90.00
#
_symmetry.space_group_name_H-M   'P 1'
#
loop_
_entity.id
_entity.type
_entity.pdbx_description
1 polymer ?
#
loop_
_entity_poly.entity_id
_entity_poly.type
_entity_poly.pdbx_seq_one_letter_code
_entity_poly.pdbx_strand_id
1 'polypeptide(L)'
;MGSKLAKLKQKSINQNQRTSQFSLHRSRCKSGVNSNSFIGDHETQESEAGEADLHKHFVNCKKNPGHRQFIPVDTFSLKHLPEGHQNKYLYELVKASADLTVRVSVKMTSPDRPRFWPQTTVPFPFFNERHAPTSRVGSGRVWNIHAMQDGIAQDGDECDDSSRTECWCTKCEDSDSPSNVWWEFFLHTASHVVFDDYEAKHTTLRLFYDKDDSPVVIVDKVMVEYVNLDYDVCVLKCVTCDESLGNRLAEMYGYHLIAWNLVLYKYTHTRDKHKMTFIVSHPHGCPKQISIGQWKAKKEIHDRTKFTYSTPTCPGSSGASVHCVGYSCMAWNSELVHSGCLKCGLNYSGAGRFP
;
A
#
# COMPACT_ATOMS: atom_id res chain seq x y z
N MET A 1 -61.74 -14.06 -23.59
CA MET A 1 -60.30 -13.63 -23.79
C MET A 1 -59.83 -12.56 -22.80
N GLY A 2 -60.50 -12.36 -21.66
CA GLY A 2 -60.18 -11.26 -20.71
C GLY A 2 -59.42 -11.62 -19.43
N SER A 3 -59.04 -12.88 -19.20
CA SER A 3 -58.50 -13.29 -17.89
C SER A 3 -56.99 -13.59 -17.86
N LYS A 4 -56.33 -13.63 -19.01
CA LYS A 4 -54.88 -13.87 -19.08
C LYS A 4 -54.01 -12.60 -19.06
N LEU A 5 -54.57 -11.45 -19.44
CA LEU A 5 -53.86 -10.17 -19.43
C LEU A 5 -53.77 -9.51 -18.01
N ALA A 6 -54.74 -9.79 -17.15
CA ALA A 6 -54.75 -9.27 -15.79
C ALA A 6 -53.67 -9.96 -14.89
N LYS A 7 -53.39 -11.25 -15.13
CA LYS A 7 -52.36 -11.99 -14.36
C LYS A 7 -50.92 -11.65 -14.77
N LEU A 8 -50.68 -11.14 -15.95
CA LEU A 8 -49.35 -10.70 -16.41
C LEU A 8 -48.98 -9.31 -15.90
N LYS A 9 -49.98 -8.41 -15.72
CA LYS A 9 -49.74 -7.08 -15.11
C LYS A 9 -49.45 -7.16 -13.61
N GLN A 10 -50.05 -8.11 -12.90
CA GLN A 10 -49.82 -8.30 -11.46
C GLN A 10 -48.44 -8.92 -11.16
N LYS A 11 -47.83 -9.68 -12.09
CA LYS A 11 -46.48 -10.23 -11.93
C LYS A 11 -45.39 -9.21 -12.21
N SER A 12 -45.61 -8.21 -13.06
CA SER A 12 -44.62 -7.16 -13.35
C SER A 12 -44.55 -6.11 -12.22
N ILE A 13 -45.65 -5.88 -11.49
CA ILE A 13 -45.69 -4.95 -10.37
C ILE A 13 -45.03 -5.54 -9.13
N ASN A 14 -45.09 -6.85 -8.91
CA ASN A 14 -44.42 -7.50 -7.77
C ASN A 14 -42.91 -7.77 -7.97
N GLN A 15 -42.37 -7.66 -9.19
CA GLN A 15 -40.93 -7.73 -9.43
C GLN A 15 -40.24 -6.37 -9.25
N ASN A 16 -40.93 -5.25 -9.40
CA ASN A 16 -40.37 -3.91 -9.18
C ASN A 16 -40.37 -3.44 -7.70
N GLN A 17 -41.05 -4.19 -6.81
CA GLN A 17 -41.04 -3.85 -5.38
C GLN A 17 -40.00 -4.61 -4.54
N ARG A 18 -39.20 -5.50 -5.13
CA ARG A 18 -38.12 -6.20 -4.44
C ARG A 18 -36.69 -5.66 -4.66
N THR A 19 -36.54 -4.58 -5.44
CA THR A 19 -35.23 -3.98 -5.75
C THR A 19 -34.96 -2.62 -5.08
N SER A 20 -35.77 -2.22 -4.09
CA SER A 20 -35.60 -0.92 -3.41
C SER A 20 -35.52 -0.99 -1.88
N GLN A 21 -34.75 -1.96 -1.32
CA GLN A 21 -34.41 -1.96 0.10
C GLN A 21 -32.97 -2.42 0.34
N PHE A 22 -32.01 -1.87 -0.40
CA PHE A 22 -30.64 -1.70 0.07
C PHE A 22 -30.34 -0.20 0.16
N SER A 23 -31.04 0.48 1.03
CA SER A 23 -30.65 1.77 1.56
C SER A 23 -29.47 1.51 2.51
N LEU A 24 -28.26 1.64 1.99
CA LEU A 24 -27.05 1.78 2.77
C LEU A 24 -27.25 2.96 3.74
N HIS A 25 -27.47 2.68 5.00
CA HIS A 25 -27.28 3.65 6.06
C HIS A 25 -25.80 4.08 6.05
N ARG A 26 -25.47 5.05 5.20
CA ARG A 26 -24.24 5.84 5.35
C ARG A 26 -24.40 6.68 6.63
N SER A 27 -23.98 6.13 7.74
CA SER A 27 -23.78 6.93 8.94
C SER A 27 -22.74 8.00 8.58
N ARG A 28 -23.15 9.28 8.58
CA ARG A 28 -22.22 10.41 8.44
C ARG A 28 -21.22 10.32 9.59
N CYS A 29 -19.93 10.21 9.27
CA CYS A 29 -18.87 10.45 10.24
C CYS A 29 -19.05 11.88 10.77
N LYS A 30 -19.55 12.02 11.99
CA LYS A 30 -19.69 13.33 12.65
C LYS A 30 -18.29 13.83 13.01
N SER A 31 -18.00 15.08 12.70
CA SER A 31 -16.82 15.83 13.13
C SER A 31 -16.90 16.07 14.65
N GLY A 32 -16.51 15.10 15.44
CA GLY A 32 -16.59 15.16 16.91
C GLY A 32 -16.25 13.83 17.52
N VAL A 33 -15.20 13.19 17.03
CA VAL A 33 -14.89 11.81 17.39
C VAL A 33 -13.65 11.78 18.29
N ASN A 34 -13.77 11.15 19.46
CA ASN A 34 -12.68 10.89 20.42
C ASN A 34 -11.44 10.32 19.72
N SER A 35 -10.26 10.52 20.28
CA SER A 35 -8.95 10.09 19.75
C SER A 35 -8.88 8.64 19.26
N ASN A 36 -9.66 7.73 19.84
CA ASN A 36 -9.77 6.31 19.51
C ASN A 36 -10.53 6.00 18.19
N SER A 37 -11.11 6.99 17.53
CA SER A 37 -12.03 6.77 16.39
C SER A 37 -11.37 6.74 15.00
N PHE A 38 -10.04 6.90 14.94
CA PHE A 38 -9.27 6.83 13.69
C PHE A 38 -8.53 5.49 13.52
N ILE A 39 -8.93 4.47 14.25
CA ILE A 39 -8.48 3.10 14.05
C ILE A 39 -9.71 2.28 13.68
N GLY A 40 -9.65 1.63 12.54
CA GLY A 40 -10.69 0.75 12.01
C GLY A 40 -10.13 -0.62 11.69
N ASP A 41 -10.78 -1.33 10.78
CA ASP A 41 -10.35 -2.65 10.34
C ASP A 41 -9.14 -2.50 9.39
N HIS A 42 -8.09 -3.28 9.61
CA HIS A 42 -6.94 -3.34 8.70
C HIS A 42 -7.31 -3.99 7.36
N GLU A 43 -6.50 -3.76 6.34
CA GLU A 43 -6.69 -4.32 5.01
C GLU A 43 -5.49 -5.14 4.53
N THR A 44 -4.94 -5.96 5.42
CA THR A 44 -4.01 -7.03 5.06
C THR A 44 -4.81 -8.23 4.59
N GLN A 45 -4.42 -8.85 3.48
CA GLN A 45 -5.09 -10.05 2.95
C GLN A 45 -4.43 -11.30 3.51
N GLU A 46 -5.18 -12.13 4.21
CA GLU A 46 -4.77 -13.47 4.61
C GLU A 46 -4.95 -14.46 3.47
N SER A 47 -4.14 -15.51 3.44
CA SER A 47 -4.22 -16.58 2.46
C SER A 47 -3.82 -17.91 3.09
N GLU A 48 -4.69 -18.92 2.92
CA GLU A 48 -4.44 -20.29 3.37
C GLU A 48 -3.76 -21.15 2.30
N ALA A 49 -4.05 -20.88 1.02
CA ALA A 49 -3.65 -21.69 -0.13
C ALA A 49 -2.82 -20.93 -1.19
N GLY A 50 -2.23 -19.78 -0.83
CA GLY A 50 -1.37 -19.01 -1.72
C GLY A 50 -2.09 -18.32 -2.88
N GLU A 51 -1.51 -18.29 -4.07
CA GLU A 51 -1.99 -17.48 -5.22
C GLU A 51 -3.42 -17.80 -5.66
N ALA A 52 -3.81 -19.09 -5.65
CA ALA A 52 -5.15 -19.51 -6.07
C ALA A 52 -6.24 -19.00 -5.10
N ASP A 53 -5.91 -18.92 -3.83
CA ASP A 53 -6.79 -18.39 -2.79
C ASP A 53 -6.91 -16.86 -2.88
N LEU A 54 -5.80 -16.17 -3.08
CA LEU A 54 -5.77 -14.73 -3.32
C LEU A 54 -6.65 -14.33 -4.50
N HIS A 55 -6.59 -15.08 -5.60
CA HIS A 55 -7.44 -14.85 -6.77
C HIS A 55 -8.94 -15.06 -6.46
N LYS A 56 -9.29 -16.07 -5.66
CA LYS A 56 -10.70 -16.26 -5.22
C LYS A 56 -11.19 -15.08 -4.38
N HIS A 57 -10.36 -14.56 -3.48
CA HIS A 57 -10.70 -13.37 -2.70
C HIS A 57 -10.90 -12.15 -3.59
N PHE A 58 -10.07 -11.98 -4.62
CA PHE A 58 -10.25 -10.91 -5.60
C PHE A 58 -11.57 -11.00 -6.33
N VAL A 59 -11.89 -12.16 -6.91
CA VAL A 59 -13.14 -12.39 -7.66
C VAL A 59 -14.38 -12.20 -6.80
N ASN A 60 -14.33 -12.67 -5.53
CA ASN A 60 -15.46 -12.66 -4.60
C ASN A 60 -15.42 -11.46 -3.63
N CYS A 61 -14.74 -10.38 -3.98
CA CYS A 61 -14.60 -9.22 -3.11
C CYS A 61 -15.95 -8.60 -2.72
N LYS A 62 -16.23 -8.59 -1.41
CA LYS A 62 -17.47 -8.01 -0.87
C LYS A 62 -17.37 -6.49 -0.71
N LYS A 63 -16.18 -5.95 -0.47
CA LYS A 63 -15.97 -4.50 -0.27
C LYS A 63 -16.14 -3.72 -1.56
N ASN A 64 -15.55 -4.21 -2.65
CA ASN A 64 -15.60 -3.57 -3.97
C ASN A 64 -15.96 -4.62 -5.04
N PRO A 65 -17.24 -5.04 -5.15
CA PRO A 65 -17.63 -6.07 -6.10
C PRO A 65 -17.25 -5.71 -7.54
N GLY A 66 -16.51 -6.61 -8.20
CA GLY A 66 -16.03 -6.42 -9.57
C GLY A 66 -14.96 -5.33 -9.74
N HIS A 67 -14.42 -4.77 -8.65
CA HIS A 67 -13.30 -3.80 -8.64
C HIS A 67 -13.43 -2.64 -9.66
N ARG A 68 -14.64 -2.17 -9.93
CA ARG A 68 -14.95 -1.19 -11.01
C ARG A 68 -14.23 0.16 -10.88
N GLN A 69 -13.72 0.49 -9.70
CA GLN A 69 -13.01 1.74 -9.41
C GLN A 69 -11.48 1.52 -9.33
N PHE A 70 -11.02 0.32 -9.62
CA PHE A 70 -9.61 -0.01 -9.71
C PHE A 70 -9.21 -0.10 -11.17
N ILE A 71 -8.05 0.43 -11.50
CA ILE A 71 -7.52 0.52 -12.85
C ILE A 71 -6.26 -0.33 -12.89
N PRO A 72 -6.23 -1.42 -13.68
CA PRO A 72 -4.99 -2.17 -13.89
C PRO A 72 -3.86 -1.26 -14.39
N VAL A 73 -2.66 -1.42 -13.83
CA VAL A 73 -1.51 -0.54 -14.14
C VAL A 73 -1.15 -0.56 -15.61
N ASP A 74 -1.27 -1.71 -16.29
CA ASP A 74 -0.98 -1.88 -17.70
C ASP A 74 -1.96 -1.15 -18.63
N THR A 75 -3.19 -0.88 -18.18
CA THR A 75 -4.22 -0.16 -18.95
C THR A 75 -4.37 1.30 -18.55
N PHE A 76 -3.65 1.76 -17.52
CA PHE A 76 -3.76 3.13 -17.04
C PHE A 76 -3.35 4.16 -18.09
N SER A 77 -4.15 5.19 -18.25
CA SER A 77 -3.94 6.27 -19.24
C SER A 77 -4.48 7.60 -18.73
N LEU A 78 -4.12 8.70 -19.39
CA LEU A 78 -4.54 10.07 -19.04
C LEU A 78 -6.05 10.23 -18.82
N LYS A 79 -6.88 9.51 -19.59
CA LYS A 79 -8.36 9.55 -19.48
C LYS A 79 -8.89 9.04 -18.15
N HIS A 80 -8.11 8.27 -17.40
CA HIS A 80 -8.49 7.76 -16.07
C HIS A 80 -8.29 8.78 -14.96
N LEU A 81 -7.51 9.85 -15.23
CA LEU A 81 -7.40 10.97 -14.30
C LEU A 81 -8.68 11.80 -14.31
N PRO A 82 -9.11 12.35 -13.15
CA PRO A 82 -10.29 13.20 -13.07
C PRO A 82 -10.22 14.41 -14.01
N GLU A 83 -11.38 14.87 -14.47
CA GLU A 83 -11.47 16.11 -15.25
C GLU A 83 -10.76 17.27 -14.54
N GLY A 84 -10.02 18.11 -15.28
CA GLY A 84 -9.17 19.17 -14.75
C GLY A 84 -7.82 18.70 -14.19
N HIS A 85 -7.59 17.39 -14.05
CA HIS A 85 -6.34 16.79 -13.60
C HIS A 85 -5.67 15.93 -14.70
N GLN A 86 -6.23 15.89 -15.90
CA GLN A 86 -5.71 15.12 -17.04
C GLN A 86 -4.48 15.83 -17.63
N ASN A 87 -3.34 15.69 -16.98
CA ASN A 87 -2.09 16.29 -17.45
C ASN A 87 -0.92 15.29 -17.31
N LYS A 88 0.10 15.51 -18.15
CA LYS A 88 1.24 14.62 -18.26
C LYS A 88 1.98 14.43 -16.94
N TYR A 89 2.20 15.48 -16.17
CA TYR A 89 3.00 15.40 -14.93
C TYR A 89 2.36 14.46 -13.91
N LEU A 90 1.05 14.58 -13.70
CA LEU A 90 0.35 13.70 -12.77
C LEU A 90 0.26 12.26 -13.29
N TYR A 91 0.06 12.09 -14.59
CA TYR A 91 0.10 10.76 -15.23
C TYR A 91 1.45 10.08 -15.00
N GLU A 92 2.56 10.77 -15.25
CA GLU A 92 3.91 10.24 -15.07
C GLU A 92 4.19 9.91 -13.58
N LEU A 93 3.74 10.75 -12.65
CA LEU A 93 3.88 10.45 -11.23
C LEU A 93 3.14 9.17 -10.83
N VAL A 94 1.90 8.99 -11.30
CA VAL A 94 1.12 7.77 -11.00
C VAL A 94 1.81 6.53 -11.56
N LYS A 95 2.35 6.61 -12.80
CA LYS A 95 3.12 5.52 -13.43
C LYS A 95 4.41 5.23 -12.66
N ALA A 96 5.19 6.24 -12.35
CA ALA A 96 6.43 6.09 -11.58
C ALA A 96 6.19 5.52 -10.17
N SER A 97 5.07 5.90 -9.52
CA SER A 97 4.67 5.32 -8.25
C SER A 97 4.28 3.84 -8.39
N ALA A 98 3.66 3.46 -9.51
CA ALA A 98 3.34 2.06 -9.79
C ALA A 98 4.61 1.22 -10.01
N ASP A 99 5.61 1.76 -10.69
CA ASP A 99 6.88 1.06 -10.94
C ASP A 99 7.62 0.70 -9.64
N LEU A 100 7.49 1.53 -8.61
CA LEU A 100 8.08 1.35 -7.28
C LEU A 100 7.18 0.60 -6.28
N THR A 101 5.92 0.32 -6.63
CA THR A 101 5.01 -0.43 -5.74
C THR A 101 5.30 -1.92 -5.81
N VAL A 102 5.34 -2.58 -4.66
CA VAL A 102 5.63 -4.01 -4.54
C VAL A 102 4.59 -4.73 -3.69
N ARG A 103 4.41 -6.03 -3.94
CA ARG A 103 3.65 -6.91 -3.06
C ARG A 103 4.55 -7.40 -1.93
N VAL A 104 4.08 -7.21 -0.70
CA VAL A 104 4.74 -7.67 0.53
C VAL A 104 4.02 -8.92 1.01
N SER A 105 4.73 -10.04 1.07
CA SER A 105 4.18 -11.33 1.56
C SER A 105 4.92 -11.76 2.81
N VAL A 106 4.17 -11.98 3.91
CA VAL A 106 4.70 -12.38 5.21
C VAL A 106 4.16 -13.75 5.56
N LYS A 107 5.04 -14.69 5.94
CA LYS A 107 4.68 -16.11 6.14
C LYS A 107 4.55 -16.51 7.61
N MET A 108 5.02 -15.69 8.52
CA MET A 108 5.00 -15.98 9.96
C MET A 108 4.54 -14.76 10.74
N THR A 109 3.87 -15.01 11.87
CA THR A 109 3.47 -13.95 12.80
C THR A 109 4.40 -13.96 14.02
N SER A 110 4.91 -12.79 14.38
CA SER A 110 5.82 -12.63 15.51
C SER A 110 5.17 -13.02 16.84
N PRO A 111 5.90 -13.71 17.73
CA PRO A 111 5.47 -13.93 19.12
C PRO A 111 5.31 -12.64 19.92
N ASP A 112 6.01 -11.58 19.52
CA ASP A 112 6.09 -10.32 20.26
C ASP A 112 5.05 -9.28 19.83
N ARG A 113 4.14 -9.64 18.90
CA ARG A 113 3.04 -8.73 18.53
C ARG A 113 2.27 -8.25 19.73
N PRO A 114 2.06 -6.91 19.91
CA PRO A 114 1.34 -6.34 21.03
C PRO A 114 -0.15 -6.69 20.96
N ARG A 115 -0.80 -6.78 22.12
CA ARG A 115 -2.23 -7.09 22.19
C ARG A 115 -3.11 -6.00 21.60
N PHE A 116 -2.71 -4.74 21.77
CA PHE A 116 -3.49 -3.58 21.37
C PHE A 116 -2.62 -2.57 20.64
N TRP A 117 -3.22 -1.75 19.83
CA TRP A 117 -2.60 -0.52 19.35
C TRP A 117 -2.14 0.34 20.53
N PRO A 118 -1.01 1.07 20.43
CA PRO A 118 -0.51 1.89 21.53
C PRO A 118 -1.57 2.82 22.09
N GLN A 119 -1.63 2.90 23.43
CA GLN A 119 -2.54 3.76 24.19
C GLN A 119 -4.04 3.56 23.86
N THR A 120 -4.43 2.39 23.36
CA THR A 120 -5.82 2.06 23.01
C THR A 120 -6.25 0.70 23.57
N THR A 121 -7.55 0.39 23.45
CA THR A 121 -8.11 -0.95 23.67
C THR A 121 -8.46 -1.66 22.36
N VAL A 122 -8.08 -1.08 21.22
CA VAL A 122 -8.31 -1.68 19.89
C VAL A 122 -7.27 -2.78 19.67
N PRO A 123 -7.68 -4.02 19.38
CA PRO A 123 -6.74 -5.11 19.13
C PRO A 123 -5.75 -4.79 18.00
N PHE A 124 -4.49 -5.12 18.22
CA PHE A 124 -3.49 -5.05 17.16
C PHE A 124 -3.68 -6.24 16.20
N PRO A 125 -3.59 -6.04 14.89
CA PRO A 125 -3.80 -7.10 13.90
C PRO A 125 -2.93 -8.33 14.18
N PHE A 126 -3.49 -9.52 13.98
CA PHE A 126 -2.80 -10.82 14.12
C PHE A 126 -2.24 -11.15 15.52
N PHE A 127 -2.61 -10.38 16.56
CA PHE A 127 -2.16 -10.69 17.93
C PHE A 127 -2.53 -12.11 18.37
N ASN A 128 -3.71 -12.59 18.00
CA ASN A 128 -4.18 -13.94 18.36
C ASN A 128 -3.52 -15.06 17.54
N GLU A 129 -2.73 -14.73 16.52
CA GLU A 129 -2.07 -15.64 15.59
C GLU A 129 -0.55 -15.70 15.81
N ARG A 130 -0.08 -15.24 16.97
CA ARG A 130 1.33 -15.31 17.34
C ARG A 130 1.84 -16.73 17.27
N HIS A 131 3.03 -16.92 16.71
CA HIS A 131 3.64 -18.21 16.37
C HIS A 131 2.93 -19.02 15.28
N ALA A 132 1.84 -18.54 14.70
CA ALA A 132 1.16 -19.25 13.62
C ALA A 132 1.86 -19.01 12.26
N PRO A 133 1.92 -20.03 11.40
CA PRO A 133 2.36 -19.88 10.01
C PRO A 133 1.24 -19.25 9.18
N THR A 134 0.83 -18.05 9.53
CA THR A 134 -0.25 -17.33 8.84
C THR A 134 0.35 -16.55 7.69
N SER A 135 0.04 -16.96 6.46
CA SER A 135 0.42 -16.22 5.27
C SER A 135 -0.49 -15.01 5.09
N ARG A 136 0.11 -13.83 4.98
CA ARG A 136 -0.61 -12.60 4.71
C ARG A 136 0.10 -11.75 3.67
N VAL A 137 -0.68 -10.93 2.99
CA VAL A 137 -0.20 -10.06 1.91
C VAL A 137 -0.62 -8.62 2.17
N GLY A 138 0.31 -7.72 1.96
CA GLY A 138 0.13 -6.27 1.90
C GLY A 138 0.83 -5.67 0.69
N SER A 139 0.94 -4.36 0.69
CA SER A 139 1.65 -3.58 -0.32
C SER A 139 2.76 -2.77 0.33
N GLY A 140 3.73 -2.33 -0.46
CA GLY A 140 4.76 -1.40 -0.05
C GLY A 140 5.28 -0.61 -1.23
N ARG A 141 6.10 0.41 -0.97
CA ARG A 141 6.75 1.20 -2.00
C ARG A 141 8.25 1.29 -1.75
N VAL A 142 9.03 1.01 -2.80
CA VAL A 142 10.48 1.20 -2.78
C VAL A 142 10.79 2.69 -2.60
N TRP A 143 11.69 2.95 -1.70
CA TRP A 143 12.20 4.27 -1.35
C TRP A 143 13.71 4.20 -1.28
N ASN A 144 14.38 5.15 -1.87
CA ASN A 144 15.83 5.29 -1.91
C ASN A 144 16.57 4.00 -2.30
N ILE A 145 17.58 4.10 -3.10
CA ILE A 145 18.42 2.98 -3.57
C ILE A 145 19.86 3.43 -3.55
N HIS A 146 20.71 2.70 -2.85
CA HIS A 146 22.13 2.95 -2.75
C HIS A 146 22.90 1.82 -3.45
N ALA A 147 23.73 2.17 -4.41
CA ALA A 147 24.73 1.26 -4.94
C ALA A 147 25.89 1.22 -3.92
N MET A 148 26.22 0.02 -3.45
CA MET A 148 27.29 -0.23 -2.47
C MET A 148 28.49 -0.87 -3.16
N GLN A 149 29.68 -0.43 -2.81
CA GLN A 149 30.92 -1.08 -3.20
C GLN A 149 31.86 -1.14 -2.02
N ASP A 150 32.34 -2.34 -1.66
CA ASP A 150 33.22 -2.58 -0.51
C ASP A 150 32.68 -1.96 0.81
N GLY A 151 31.35 -1.89 0.97
CA GLY A 151 30.67 -1.30 2.13
C GLY A 151 30.41 0.20 2.05
N ILE A 152 30.82 0.86 0.98
CA ILE A 152 30.67 2.33 0.81
C ILE A 152 29.58 2.62 -0.21
N ALA A 153 28.63 3.49 0.17
CA ALA A 153 27.60 3.98 -0.75
C ALA A 153 28.24 4.87 -1.81
N GLN A 154 27.89 4.62 -3.09
CA GLN A 154 28.50 5.31 -4.24
C GLN A 154 27.83 6.63 -4.60
N ASP A 155 26.68 6.91 -4.01
CA ASP A 155 25.90 8.14 -4.23
C ASP A 155 26.27 9.30 -3.31
N GLY A 156 27.22 9.06 -2.38
CA GLY A 156 27.74 10.08 -1.44
C GLY A 156 26.81 10.38 -0.27
N ASP A 157 25.68 9.66 -0.15
CA ASP A 157 24.90 9.69 1.08
C ASP A 157 25.69 8.99 2.19
N GLU A 158 25.81 9.64 3.36
CA GLU A 158 26.29 9.02 4.57
C GLU A 158 25.27 7.96 5.01
N CYS A 159 25.23 6.81 4.33
CA CYS A 159 24.55 5.65 4.84
C CYS A 159 25.23 5.23 6.12
N ASP A 160 24.54 5.41 7.24
CA ASP A 160 25.02 5.08 8.56
C ASP A 160 25.48 3.62 8.57
N ASP A 161 26.81 3.46 8.72
CA ASP A 161 27.54 2.29 9.12
C ASP A 161 27.03 0.93 8.61
N SER A 162 27.23 0.64 7.33
CA SER A 162 27.33 -0.78 7.00
C SER A 162 28.73 -1.24 7.40
N SER A 163 28.85 -1.82 8.58
CA SER A 163 30.06 -2.62 8.98
C SER A 163 30.34 -3.78 8.01
N ARG A 164 29.56 -3.89 6.94
CA ARG A 164 29.60 -4.95 5.94
C ARG A 164 30.35 -4.47 4.71
N THR A 165 31.38 -5.20 4.36
CA THR A 165 32.18 -4.99 3.13
C THR A 165 31.72 -5.86 1.97
N GLU A 166 30.74 -6.77 2.21
CA GLU A 166 30.24 -7.73 1.26
C GLU A 166 28.71 -7.79 1.28
N CYS A 167 28.14 -8.20 0.15
CA CYS A 167 26.69 -8.34 0.01
C CYS A 167 26.12 -9.39 0.96
N TRP A 168 25.02 -9.03 1.63
CA TRP A 168 24.30 -9.88 2.58
C TRP A 168 22.97 -10.45 2.03
N CYS A 169 22.75 -10.44 0.70
CA CYS A 169 21.57 -11.08 0.12
C CYS A 169 21.66 -12.61 0.28
N THR A 170 20.53 -13.30 0.22
CA THR A 170 20.44 -14.76 0.38
C THR A 170 21.44 -15.50 -0.53
N LYS A 171 21.59 -15.06 -1.79
CA LYS A 171 22.54 -15.66 -2.74
C LYS A 171 24.02 -15.51 -2.30
N CYS A 172 24.37 -14.40 -1.68
CA CYS A 172 25.75 -14.12 -1.23
C CYS A 172 26.04 -14.72 0.15
N GLU A 173 25.03 -14.82 1.02
CA GLU A 173 25.18 -15.42 2.35
C GLU A 173 25.55 -16.92 2.28
N ASP A 174 25.06 -17.61 1.24
CA ASP A 174 25.37 -19.02 0.99
C ASP A 174 26.58 -19.21 0.04
N SER A 175 27.32 -18.14 -0.31
CA SER A 175 28.42 -18.15 -1.27
C SER A 175 29.79 -18.08 -0.57
N ASP A 176 30.75 -18.87 -1.06
CA ASP A 176 32.17 -18.77 -0.64
C ASP A 176 32.86 -17.50 -1.20
N SER A 177 32.16 -16.75 -2.08
CA SER A 177 32.66 -15.53 -2.71
C SER A 177 31.50 -14.54 -2.86
N PRO A 178 31.05 -13.91 -1.75
CA PRO A 178 30.01 -12.91 -1.79
C PRO A 178 30.44 -11.70 -2.65
N SER A 179 29.47 -11.02 -3.25
CA SER A 179 29.76 -9.84 -4.07
C SER A 179 30.20 -8.67 -3.21
N ASN A 180 31.23 -7.96 -3.65
CA ASN A 180 31.62 -6.67 -3.06
C ASN A 180 30.88 -5.48 -3.69
N VAL A 181 30.00 -5.71 -4.66
CA VAL A 181 29.09 -4.73 -5.26
C VAL A 181 27.67 -5.22 -5.09
N TRP A 182 26.81 -4.38 -4.51
CA TRP A 182 25.41 -4.71 -4.29
C TRP A 182 24.56 -3.44 -4.23
N TRP A 183 23.23 -3.58 -4.18
CA TRP A 183 22.28 -2.49 -3.99
C TRP A 183 21.49 -2.73 -2.71
N GLU A 184 21.43 -1.69 -1.88
CA GLU A 184 20.52 -1.61 -0.75
C GLU A 184 19.40 -0.64 -1.06
N PHE A 185 18.18 -0.99 -0.70
CA PHE A 185 17.05 -0.10 -0.88
C PHE A 185 16.09 -0.21 0.29
N PHE A 186 15.39 0.87 0.56
CA PHE A 186 14.37 0.90 1.58
C PHE A 186 12.99 0.65 0.98
N LEU A 187 12.08 0.13 1.82
CA LEU A 187 10.70 -0.11 1.44
C LEU A 187 9.78 0.34 2.56
N HIS A 188 8.86 1.24 2.26
CA HIS A 188 7.81 1.64 3.18
C HIS A 188 6.63 0.68 3.11
N THR A 189 6.14 0.23 4.26
CA THR A 189 4.90 -0.52 4.43
C THR A 189 4.27 -0.16 5.78
N ALA A 190 3.16 -0.79 6.16
CA ALA A 190 2.54 -0.56 7.47
C ALA A 190 3.13 -1.48 8.56
N SER A 191 3.24 -0.98 9.78
CA SER A 191 3.74 -1.77 10.92
C SER A 191 2.85 -2.96 11.25
N HIS A 192 1.55 -2.90 10.95
CA HIS A 192 0.67 -4.04 11.11
C HIS A 192 0.83 -5.10 10.00
N VAL A 193 1.50 -4.79 8.88
CA VAL A 193 1.88 -5.76 7.83
C VAL A 193 3.15 -6.48 8.23
N VAL A 194 4.23 -5.74 8.53
CA VAL A 194 5.50 -6.26 9.06
C VAL A 194 5.82 -5.55 10.36
N PHE A 195 5.88 -6.31 11.43
CA PHE A 195 5.95 -5.75 12.78
C PHE A 195 7.39 -5.64 13.32
N ASP A 196 8.23 -6.64 13.07
CA ASP A 196 9.59 -6.76 13.62
C ASP A 196 10.51 -7.58 12.71
N ASP A 197 11.76 -7.75 13.14
CA ASP A 197 12.76 -8.54 12.41
C ASP A 197 12.41 -10.02 12.31
N TYR A 198 11.64 -10.57 13.25
CA TYR A 198 11.17 -11.94 13.12
C TYR A 198 10.28 -12.08 11.89
N GLU A 199 9.36 -11.18 11.68
CA GLU A 199 8.48 -11.17 10.52
C GLU A 199 9.23 -10.75 9.23
N ALA A 200 10.16 -9.79 9.33
CA ALA A 200 10.97 -9.37 8.19
C ALA A 200 11.78 -10.54 7.60
N LYS A 201 12.37 -11.40 8.43
CA LYS A 201 13.06 -12.62 7.99
C LYS A 201 12.17 -13.64 7.27
N HIS A 202 10.86 -13.54 7.45
CA HIS A 202 9.84 -14.38 6.79
C HIS A 202 9.04 -13.60 5.75
N THR A 203 9.58 -12.46 5.31
CA THR A 203 8.96 -11.59 4.30
C THR A 203 9.63 -11.77 2.95
N THR A 204 8.81 -11.81 1.91
CA THR A 204 9.25 -11.76 0.52
C THR A 204 8.57 -10.62 -0.21
N LEU A 205 9.32 -9.95 -1.07
CA LEU A 205 8.86 -8.84 -1.91
C LEU A 205 8.75 -9.32 -3.35
N ARG A 206 7.57 -9.21 -3.96
CA ARG A 206 7.39 -9.45 -5.40
C ARG A 206 7.35 -8.11 -6.12
N LEU A 207 8.34 -7.83 -6.92
CA LEU A 207 8.49 -6.62 -7.73
C LEU A 207 7.83 -6.81 -9.10
N PHE A 208 7.42 -5.70 -9.73
CA PHE A 208 6.92 -5.64 -11.12
C PHE A 208 5.72 -6.57 -11.40
N TYR A 209 4.91 -6.85 -10.38
CA TYR A 209 3.72 -7.68 -10.54
C TYR A 209 2.55 -6.84 -11.07
N ASP A 210 2.58 -6.51 -12.36
CA ASP A 210 1.63 -5.62 -13.05
C ASP A 210 0.44 -6.37 -13.62
N LYS A 211 0.64 -7.64 -14.00
CA LYS A 211 -0.36 -8.55 -14.54
C LYS A 211 -0.01 -10.00 -14.22
N ASP A 212 -0.95 -10.92 -14.42
CA ASP A 212 -0.80 -12.32 -14.03
C ASP A 212 0.42 -13.01 -14.66
N ASP A 213 0.76 -12.66 -15.90
CA ASP A 213 1.91 -13.20 -16.65
C ASP A 213 3.22 -12.40 -16.44
N SER A 214 3.26 -11.43 -15.52
CA SER A 214 4.49 -10.71 -15.19
C SER A 214 5.57 -11.66 -14.68
N PRO A 215 6.83 -11.47 -15.11
CA PRO A 215 7.96 -12.23 -14.57
C PRO A 215 7.99 -12.19 -13.04
N VAL A 216 8.39 -13.31 -12.44
CA VAL A 216 8.50 -13.38 -10.98
C VAL A 216 9.87 -12.87 -10.57
N VAL A 217 9.91 -11.66 -10.01
CA VAL A 217 11.11 -11.03 -9.44
C VAL A 217 10.90 -10.89 -7.93
N ILE A 218 11.71 -11.63 -7.16
CA ILE A 218 11.60 -11.74 -5.71
C ILE A 218 12.87 -11.20 -5.05
N VAL A 219 12.66 -10.40 -3.98
CA VAL A 219 13.68 -10.10 -2.97
C VAL A 219 13.21 -10.69 -1.66
N ASP A 220 14.02 -11.52 -1.03
CA ASP A 220 13.70 -12.32 0.14
C ASP A 220 14.60 -12.03 1.35
N LYS A 221 15.66 -11.25 1.16
CA LYS A 221 16.50 -10.80 2.27
C LYS A 221 16.09 -9.39 2.69
N VAL A 222 15.42 -9.35 3.83
CA VAL A 222 14.73 -8.17 4.35
C VAL A 222 14.97 -8.06 5.86
N MET A 223 15.21 -6.87 6.36
CA MET A 223 15.32 -6.56 7.79
C MET A 223 14.54 -5.28 8.12
N VAL A 224 14.17 -5.09 9.39
CA VAL A 224 13.53 -3.84 9.83
C VAL A 224 14.61 -2.77 10.01
N GLU A 225 14.42 -1.64 9.37
CA GLU A 225 15.22 -0.44 9.57
C GLU A 225 14.56 0.48 10.61
N TYR A 226 13.24 0.63 10.52
CA TYR A 226 12.46 1.45 11.43
C TYR A 226 11.03 0.95 11.53
N VAL A 227 10.48 0.92 12.74
CA VAL A 227 9.07 0.63 12.97
C VAL A 227 8.49 1.58 14.01
N ASN A 228 7.26 2.05 13.72
CA ASN A 228 6.52 2.88 14.68
C ASN A 228 5.04 2.54 14.64
N LEU A 229 4.54 2.02 15.75
CA LEU A 229 3.14 1.58 15.87
C LEU A 229 2.15 2.74 16.01
N ASP A 230 2.53 3.85 16.66
CA ASP A 230 1.65 5.02 16.79
C ASP A 230 1.31 5.62 15.43
N TYR A 231 2.25 5.53 14.50
CA TYR A 231 2.13 6.07 13.15
C TYR A 231 1.76 5.00 12.10
N ASP A 232 1.76 3.72 12.50
CA ASP A 232 1.52 2.57 11.63
C ASP A 232 2.44 2.57 10.41
N VAL A 233 3.73 2.75 10.62
CA VAL A 233 4.75 2.74 9.57
C VAL A 233 5.83 1.73 9.90
N CYS A 234 6.28 1.00 8.90
CA CYS A 234 7.47 0.15 8.92
C CYS A 234 8.32 0.48 7.70
N VAL A 235 9.61 0.69 7.92
CA VAL A 235 10.62 0.83 6.88
C VAL A 235 11.48 -0.43 6.91
N LEU A 236 11.55 -1.11 5.79
CA LEU A 236 12.37 -2.30 5.62
C LEU A 236 13.63 -1.94 4.82
N LYS A 237 14.76 -2.49 5.22
CA LYS A 237 16.00 -2.48 4.46
C LYS A 237 16.10 -3.79 3.67
N CYS A 238 16.34 -3.69 2.38
CA CYS A 238 16.34 -4.80 1.44
C CYS A 238 17.65 -4.79 0.65
N VAL A 239 18.08 -5.94 0.16
CA VAL A 239 19.35 -6.08 -0.54
C VAL A 239 19.25 -6.97 -1.77
N THR A 240 20.03 -6.64 -2.79
CA THR A 240 20.24 -7.48 -3.97
C THR A 240 21.64 -7.30 -4.54
N CYS A 241 22.27 -8.38 -5.02
CA CYS A 241 23.48 -8.32 -5.83
C CYS A 241 23.20 -8.46 -7.33
N ASP A 242 21.92 -8.43 -7.73
CA ASP A 242 21.55 -8.40 -9.16
C ASP A 242 21.71 -6.97 -9.68
N GLU A 243 22.77 -6.75 -10.46
CA GLU A 243 23.12 -5.45 -11.03
C GLU A 243 21.99 -4.89 -11.91
N SER A 244 21.36 -5.73 -12.73
CA SER A 244 20.27 -5.30 -13.60
C SER A 244 19.07 -4.81 -12.80
N LEU A 245 18.72 -5.53 -11.72
CA LEU A 245 17.64 -5.14 -10.82
C LEU A 245 17.98 -3.86 -10.06
N GLY A 246 19.19 -3.77 -9.49
CA GLY A 246 19.62 -2.61 -8.72
C GLY A 246 19.62 -1.33 -9.56
N ASN A 247 20.25 -1.35 -10.73
CA ASN A 247 20.29 -0.22 -11.67
C ASN A 247 18.88 0.19 -12.12
N ARG A 248 18.03 -0.79 -12.45
CA ARG A 248 16.64 -0.53 -12.85
C ARG A 248 15.85 0.16 -11.73
N LEU A 249 15.98 -0.28 -10.47
CA LEU A 249 15.31 0.36 -9.33
C LEU A 249 15.81 1.79 -9.12
N ALA A 250 17.13 2.02 -9.26
CA ALA A 250 17.72 3.36 -9.12
C ALA A 250 17.19 4.32 -10.20
N GLU A 251 17.11 3.89 -11.46
CA GLU A 251 16.53 4.69 -12.55
C GLU A 251 15.04 5.02 -12.27
N MET A 252 14.24 4.03 -11.86
CA MET A 252 12.82 4.21 -11.53
C MET A 252 12.64 5.19 -10.38
N TYR A 253 13.48 5.09 -9.34
CA TYR A 253 13.42 6.01 -8.20
C TYR A 253 13.80 7.45 -8.61
N GLY A 254 14.86 7.62 -9.38
CA GLY A 254 15.27 8.92 -9.91
C GLY A 254 14.16 9.57 -10.76
N TYR A 255 13.52 8.77 -11.61
CA TYR A 255 12.38 9.25 -12.41
C TYR A 255 11.17 9.64 -11.55
N HIS A 256 10.88 8.82 -10.52
CA HIS A 256 9.81 9.13 -9.57
C HIS A 256 10.05 10.45 -8.83
N LEU A 257 11.28 10.74 -8.38
CA LEU A 257 11.63 11.99 -7.71
C LEU A 257 11.39 13.21 -8.62
N ILE A 258 11.75 13.11 -9.90
CA ILE A 258 11.52 14.19 -10.88
C ILE A 258 10.01 14.41 -11.07
N ALA A 259 9.25 13.33 -11.31
CA ALA A 259 7.79 13.43 -11.50
C ALA A 259 7.08 13.96 -10.25
N TRP A 260 7.51 13.53 -9.05
CA TRP A 260 7.02 14.03 -7.78
C TRP A 260 7.22 15.54 -7.62
N ASN A 261 8.44 16.05 -7.86
CA ASN A 261 8.75 17.46 -7.71
C ASN A 261 7.93 18.33 -8.68
N LEU A 262 7.73 17.88 -9.92
CA LEU A 262 6.91 18.59 -10.91
C LEU A 262 5.43 18.66 -10.47
N VAL A 263 4.88 17.58 -9.93
CA VAL A 263 3.52 17.56 -9.40
C VAL A 263 3.40 18.40 -8.14
N LEU A 264 4.37 18.31 -7.24
CA LEU A 264 4.41 19.12 -6.03
C LEU A 264 4.38 20.61 -6.37
N TYR A 265 5.28 21.08 -7.24
CA TYR A 265 5.32 22.47 -7.72
C TYR A 265 3.97 22.93 -8.28
N LYS A 266 3.32 22.08 -9.09
CA LYS A 266 2.04 22.40 -9.73
C LYS A 266 0.86 22.47 -8.76
N TYR A 267 0.81 21.58 -7.76
CA TYR A 267 -0.40 21.36 -6.98
C TYR A 267 -0.36 21.84 -5.53
N THR A 268 0.79 22.24 -4.98
CA THR A 268 0.94 22.66 -3.58
C THR A 268 -0.10 23.72 -3.17
N HIS A 269 -0.31 24.76 -3.99
CA HIS A 269 -1.23 25.85 -3.66
C HIS A 269 -2.71 25.50 -3.83
N THR A 270 -3.03 24.40 -4.49
CA THR A 270 -4.41 23.98 -4.76
C THR A 270 -4.80 22.69 -4.04
N ARG A 271 -3.87 22.05 -3.31
CA ARG A 271 -4.03 20.75 -2.67
C ARG A 271 -5.28 20.62 -1.81
N ASP A 272 -5.63 21.67 -1.06
CA ASP A 272 -6.82 21.67 -0.18
C ASP A 272 -8.14 21.96 -0.93
N LYS A 273 -8.06 22.42 -2.18
CA LYS A 273 -9.25 22.63 -3.04
C LYS A 273 -9.65 21.35 -3.74
N HIS A 274 -8.72 20.72 -4.49
CA HIS A 274 -9.05 19.51 -5.25
C HIS A 274 -9.07 18.24 -4.40
N LYS A 275 -8.28 18.20 -3.30
CA LYS A 275 -8.23 17.08 -2.34
C LYS A 275 -7.92 15.72 -2.98
N MET A 276 -7.30 15.71 -4.15
CA MET A 276 -7.06 14.49 -4.90
C MET A 276 -6.09 13.56 -4.17
N THR A 277 -6.43 12.28 -4.16
CA THR A 277 -5.55 11.21 -3.70
C THR A 277 -5.53 10.08 -4.72
N PHE A 278 -4.38 9.39 -4.82
CA PHE A 278 -4.30 8.11 -5.49
C PHE A 278 -3.49 7.12 -4.67
N ILE A 279 -3.75 5.84 -4.90
CA ILE A 279 -3.06 4.72 -4.27
C ILE A 279 -2.76 3.71 -5.37
N VAL A 280 -1.55 3.17 -5.35
CA VAL A 280 -1.18 1.98 -6.12
C VAL A 280 -0.96 0.85 -5.13
N SER A 281 -1.65 -0.26 -5.29
CA SER A 281 -1.59 -1.37 -4.34
C SER A 281 -1.78 -2.71 -5.01
N HIS A 282 -1.71 -3.78 -4.23
CA HIS A 282 -2.00 -5.16 -4.62
C HIS A 282 -3.31 -5.65 -3.94
N PRO A 283 -4.51 -5.25 -4.42
CA PRO A 283 -5.77 -5.70 -3.85
C PRO A 283 -5.84 -7.22 -3.86
N HIS A 284 -6.14 -7.82 -2.70
CA HIS A 284 -6.13 -9.26 -2.48
C HIS A 284 -4.81 -9.96 -2.86
N GLY A 285 -3.69 -9.23 -2.87
CA GLY A 285 -2.40 -9.76 -3.32
C GLY A 285 -2.28 -10.02 -4.82
N CYS A 286 -3.27 -9.64 -5.61
CA CYS A 286 -3.30 -9.77 -7.08
C CYS A 286 -2.45 -8.68 -7.77
N PRO A 287 -2.36 -8.66 -9.11
CA PRO A 287 -1.61 -7.64 -9.86
C PRO A 287 -1.96 -6.22 -9.46
N LYS A 288 -1.00 -5.33 -9.59
CA LYS A 288 -1.12 -3.91 -9.18
C LYS A 288 -2.32 -3.23 -9.81
N GLN A 289 -3.03 -2.48 -8.96
CA GLN A 289 -4.16 -1.64 -9.36
C GLN A 289 -3.95 -0.21 -8.87
N ILE A 290 -4.35 0.74 -9.68
CA ILE A 290 -4.43 2.16 -9.35
C ILE A 290 -5.85 2.48 -8.93
N SER A 291 -6.00 3.19 -7.83
CA SER A 291 -7.28 3.76 -7.41
C SER A 291 -7.13 5.27 -7.16
N ILE A 292 -8.17 6.03 -7.50
CA ILE A 292 -8.17 7.50 -7.43
C ILE A 292 -9.40 7.95 -6.64
N GLY A 293 -9.20 8.95 -5.79
CA GLY A 293 -10.26 9.49 -4.94
C GLY A 293 -9.88 10.84 -4.36
N GLN A 294 -10.43 11.11 -3.17
CA GLN A 294 -10.18 12.37 -2.46
C GLN A 294 -10.00 12.12 -0.98
N TRP A 295 -9.07 12.84 -0.35
CA TRP A 295 -9.06 12.90 1.11
C TRP A 295 -10.28 13.71 1.61
N LYS A 296 -10.75 13.36 2.82
CA LYS A 296 -11.99 13.91 3.40
C LYS A 296 -11.72 14.69 4.68
N ALA A 297 -10.78 14.20 5.51
CA ALA A 297 -10.37 14.88 6.72
C ALA A 297 -8.88 14.64 7.01
N LYS A 298 -8.29 15.59 7.71
CA LYS A 298 -6.95 15.52 8.29
C LYS A 298 -7.07 15.48 9.81
N LYS A 299 -6.20 14.73 10.47
CA LYS A 299 -6.06 14.73 11.92
C LYS A 299 -4.59 14.80 12.28
N GLU A 300 -4.25 15.84 13.04
CA GLU A 300 -2.92 15.98 13.60
C GLU A 300 -2.72 15.00 14.77
N ILE A 301 -1.58 14.33 14.79
CA ILE A 301 -1.12 13.42 15.84
C ILE A 301 0.33 13.77 16.13
N HIS A 302 0.59 14.52 17.19
CA HIS A 302 1.87 15.12 17.50
C HIS A 302 2.35 16.02 16.34
N ASP A 303 3.48 15.71 15.74
CA ASP A 303 4.08 16.41 14.60
C ASP A 303 3.71 15.80 13.24
N ARG A 304 2.72 14.90 13.21
CA ARG A 304 2.30 14.14 12.02
C ARG A 304 0.82 14.26 11.72
N THR A 305 0.44 13.96 10.51
CA THR A 305 -0.93 14.04 10.02
C THR A 305 -1.42 12.69 9.50
N LYS A 306 -2.59 12.26 9.97
CA LYS A 306 -3.38 11.18 9.37
C LYS A 306 -4.43 11.74 8.42
N PHE A 307 -4.73 11.01 7.35
CA PHE A 307 -5.80 11.34 6.43
C PHE A 307 -6.88 10.26 6.44
N THR A 308 -8.14 10.69 6.27
CA THR A 308 -9.22 9.82 5.83
C THR A 308 -9.58 10.16 4.39
N TYR A 309 -9.94 9.16 3.60
CA TYR A 309 -10.16 9.33 2.17
C TYR A 309 -11.18 8.33 1.60
N SER A 310 -11.70 8.68 0.43
CA SER A 310 -12.64 7.86 -0.34
C SER A 310 -11.98 7.05 -1.46
N THR A 311 -10.65 7.14 -1.61
CA THR A 311 -9.91 6.34 -2.58
C THR A 311 -10.15 4.87 -2.31
N PRO A 312 -10.62 4.08 -3.28
CA PRO A 312 -10.93 2.67 -3.09
C PRO A 312 -9.70 1.85 -2.67
N THR A 313 -9.90 0.95 -1.71
CA THR A 313 -8.91 -0.02 -1.24
C THR A 313 -9.59 -1.35 -0.93
N CYS A 314 -8.83 -2.43 -0.92
CA CYS A 314 -9.27 -3.78 -0.54
C CYS A 314 -8.24 -4.42 0.39
N PRO A 315 -8.57 -5.54 1.05
CA PRO A 315 -7.54 -6.38 1.68
C PRO A 315 -6.38 -6.63 0.71
N GLY A 316 -5.14 -6.52 1.19
CA GLY A 316 -3.91 -6.49 0.38
C GLY A 316 -3.42 -5.07 0.08
N SER A 317 -4.24 -4.03 0.27
CA SER A 317 -3.79 -2.63 0.11
C SER A 317 -3.05 -2.06 1.33
N SER A 318 -3.10 -2.71 2.50
CA SER A 318 -2.34 -2.30 3.70
C SER A 318 -0.86 -2.08 3.37
N GLY A 319 -0.31 -0.96 3.80
CA GLY A 319 1.08 -0.56 3.57
C GLY A 319 1.33 0.15 2.24
N ALA A 320 0.36 0.21 1.31
CA ALA A 320 0.50 0.99 0.08
C ALA A 320 0.64 2.49 0.38
N SER A 321 1.49 3.18 -0.38
CA SER A 321 1.64 4.63 -0.26
C SER A 321 0.36 5.38 -0.63
N VAL A 322 -0.04 6.31 0.22
CA VAL A 322 -1.21 7.18 -0.01
C VAL A 322 -0.72 8.54 -0.50
N HIS A 323 -0.84 8.77 -1.80
CA HIS A 323 -0.41 10.01 -2.42
C HIS A 323 -1.50 11.07 -2.33
N CYS A 324 -1.37 12.02 -1.41
CA CYS A 324 -2.19 13.23 -1.36
C CYS A 324 -1.55 14.28 -2.28
N VAL A 325 -2.13 14.49 -3.47
CA VAL A 325 -1.55 15.32 -4.54
C VAL A 325 -1.29 16.76 -4.07
N GLY A 326 -0.03 17.21 -4.18
CA GLY A 326 0.43 18.51 -3.72
C GLY A 326 0.88 18.56 -2.25
N TYR A 327 0.85 17.44 -1.54
CA TYR A 327 1.51 17.27 -0.25
C TYR A 327 2.85 16.56 -0.44
N SER A 328 3.87 16.99 0.28
CA SER A 328 5.20 16.38 0.26
C SER A 328 5.51 15.71 1.60
N CYS A 329 5.96 14.48 1.57
CA CYS A 329 6.58 13.79 2.68
C CYS A 329 8.09 14.02 2.61
N MET A 330 8.67 14.75 3.54
CA MET A 330 10.06 15.22 3.46
C MET A 330 11.08 14.29 4.14
N ALA A 331 10.64 13.41 5.03
CA ALA A 331 11.53 12.53 5.77
C ALA A 331 11.32 11.06 5.43
N TRP A 332 12.41 10.31 5.38
CA TRP A 332 12.45 8.89 5.03
C TRP A 332 11.50 8.00 5.85
N ASN A 333 11.19 8.38 7.09
CA ASN A 333 10.29 7.64 7.99
C ASN A 333 8.90 8.27 8.11
N SER A 334 8.49 9.08 7.16
CA SER A 334 7.28 9.92 7.24
C SER A 334 6.24 9.65 6.17
N GLU A 335 6.41 8.58 5.40
CA GLU A 335 5.47 8.20 4.33
C GLU A 335 4.06 7.96 4.87
N LEU A 336 3.06 8.41 4.12
CA LEU A 336 1.68 8.00 4.36
C LEU A 336 1.44 6.62 3.80
N VAL A 337 1.19 5.64 4.65
CA VAL A 337 0.81 4.29 4.21
C VAL A 337 -0.66 4.04 4.50
N HIS A 338 -1.30 3.23 3.68
CA HIS A 338 -2.68 2.81 3.91
C HIS A 338 -2.76 1.86 5.10
N SER A 339 -3.59 2.21 6.09
CA SER A 339 -3.77 1.41 7.31
C SER A 339 -5.04 0.56 7.28
N GLY A 340 -6.15 1.06 6.74
CA GLY A 340 -7.38 0.28 6.72
C GLY A 340 -8.65 1.09 6.47
N CYS A 341 -9.79 0.54 6.90
CA CYS A 341 -11.12 1.05 6.65
C CYS A 341 -11.86 1.35 7.97
N LEU A 342 -12.51 2.50 8.04
CA LEU A 342 -13.38 2.88 9.15
C LEU A 342 -14.79 2.30 8.95
N LYS A 343 -15.54 2.10 10.04
CA LYS A 343 -16.93 1.62 10.00
C LYS A 343 -17.87 2.50 9.16
N CYS A 344 -17.52 3.78 8.94
CA CYS A 344 -18.29 4.68 8.07
C CYS A 344 -17.98 4.50 6.57
N GLY A 345 -17.11 3.57 6.19
CA GLY A 345 -16.74 3.29 4.81
C GLY A 345 -15.67 4.22 4.22
N LEU A 346 -15.08 5.11 5.02
CA LEU A 346 -13.89 5.85 4.63
C LEU A 346 -12.65 5.02 4.97
N ASN A 347 -11.64 5.11 4.12
CA ASN A 347 -10.32 4.55 4.37
C ASN A 347 -9.45 5.55 5.17
N TYR A 348 -8.40 5.08 5.83
CA TYR A 348 -7.50 5.92 6.62
C TYR A 348 -6.05 5.50 6.45
N SER A 349 -5.15 6.47 6.65
CA SER A 349 -3.70 6.26 6.57
C SER A 349 -3.06 6.10 7.95
N GLY A 350 -1.83 5.62 7.97
CA GLY A 350 -0.87 5.92 9.01
C GLY A 350 -0.63 7.42 9.16
N ALA A 351 0.33 7.82 9.97
CA ALA A 351 0.65 9.23 10.18
C ALA A 351 1.96 9.61 9.47
N GLY A 352 1.89 10.53 8.53
CA GLY A 352 3.03 11.10 7.82
C GLY A 352 3.36 12.52 8.26
N ARG A 353 4.59 12.96 8.00
CA ARG A 353 5.04 14.31 8.32
C ARG A 353 5.00 15.19 7.07
N PHE A 354 4.29 16.32 7.19
CA PHE A 354 4.17 17.33 6.13
C PHE A 354 4.61 18.68 6.67
N PRO A 355 5.45 19.38 5.94
CA PRO A 355 5.81 20.77 6.26
C PRO A 355 4.65 21.76 6.04
#